data_65559c2af03d9899c91089f8c8182165
#
_entry.id   65559c2af03d9899c91089f8c8182165
#
_cell.length_a   1.000
_cell.length_b   1.000
_cell.length_c   1.000
_cell.angle_alpha   90.00
_cell.angle_beta   90.00
_cell.angle_gamma   90.00
#
_symmetry.space_group_name_H-M   'P 1'
#
loop_
_entity.id
_entity.type
_entity.pdbx_description
1 polymer ?
#
loop_
_entity_poly.entity_id
_entity_poly.type
_entity_poly.pdbx_seq_one_letter_code
_entity_poly.pdbx_strand_id
1 'polypeptide(L)'
;LLPSGQFHEFGPGEVLHLKNYDVSQTIYGLPGYLGAIQSMLLNEDATLFRRRYYKNGAHVGYIFYSSSAQLEQAQQDAIKNAIQNARGVGNFRNMFLHIPNGREKDVQIVPVGDFSTKDELERIKSISRDDIIAAHRIPPAMASIIPQNMTGFGDITKIDAVYFRNEVMPIREVLLEINEALPPALHIGFTDTQGEENQ
;
A
#
# COMPACT_ATOMS: atom_id res chain seq x y z
N LEU A 1 4.08 -26.76 -14.09
CA LEU A 1 4.84 -26.56 -15.33
C LEU A 1 6.33 -26.59 -14.97
N LEU A 2 7.07 -27.50 -15.52
CA LEU A 2 8.53 -27.55 -15.34
C LEU A 2 9.20 -26.43 -16.15
N PRO A 3 10.43 -26.00 -15.79
CA PRO A 3 11.16 -24.98 -16.57
C PRO A 3 11.35 -25.34 -18.04
N SER A 4 11.25 -26.65 -18.37
CA SER A 4 11.29 -27.19 -19.74
C SER A 4 9.98 -27.00 -20.53
N GLY A 5 8.92 -26.45 -19.92
CA GLY A 5 7.58 -26.39 -20.52
C GLY A 5 6.80 -27.72 -20.50
N GLN A 6 7.36 -28.77 -19.91
CA GLN A 6 6.69 -30.04 -19.76
C GLN A 6 5.77 -30.03 -18.54
N PHE A 7 4.68 -30.78 -18.62
CA PHE A 7 3.80 -31.02 -17.47
C PHE A 7 4.32 -32.24 -16.70
N HIS A 8 4.34 -32.14 -15.39
CA HIS A 8 4.50 -33.27 -14.50
C HIS A 8 3.13 -33.67 -13.98
N GLU A 9 2.75 -34.91 -14.15
CA GLU A 9 1.52 -35.47 -13.62
C GLU A 9 1.85 -36.24 -12.34
N PHE A 10 1.23 -35.83 -11.26
CA PHE A 10 1.39 -36.45 -9.94
C PHE A 10 0.49 -37.68 -9.84
N GLY A 11 1.01 -38.74 -9.26
CA GLY A 11 0.22 -39.93 -8.93
C GLY A 11 -0.76 -39.69 -7.76
N PRO A 12 -1.72 -40.58 -7.57
CA PRO A 12 -2.64 -40.54 -6.43
C PRO A 12 -1.85 -40.55 -5.11
N GLY A 13 -2.11 -39.55 -4.24
CA GLY A 13 -1.47 -39.45 -2.92
C GLY A 13 -0.10 -38.77 -2.90
N GLU A 14 0.46 -38.37 -4.06
CA GLU A 14 1.73 -37.64 -4.11
C GLU A 14 1.61 -36.18 -3.74
N VAL A 15 0.40 -35.60 -3.81
CA VAL A 15 0.13 -34.20 -3.45
C VAL A 15 -1.04 -34.13 -2.48
N LEU A 16 -0.81 -33.41 -1.39
CA LEU A 16 -1.84 -33.04 -0.45
C LEU A 16 -2.16 -31.55 -0.62
N HIS A 17 -3.42 -31.23 -0.83
CA HIS A 17 -3.87 -29.87 -1.05
C HIS A 17 -4.70 -29.37 0.15
N LEU A 18 -4.07 -28.61 1.04
CA LEU A 18 -4.74 -27.93 2.13
C LEU A 18 -5.26 -26.56 1.67
N LYS A 19 -6.50 -26.26 1.98
CA LYS A 19 -7.13 -24.97 1.63
C LYS A 19 -8.22 -24.62 2.62
N ASN A 20 -8.47 -23.34 2.81
CA ASN A 20 -9.68 -22.90 3.48
C ASN A 20 -10.88 -23.12 2.58
N TYR A 21 -11.97 -23.58 3.16
CA TYR A 21 -13.23 -23.76 2.43
C TYR A 21 -13.78 -22.40 1.97
N ASP A 22 -14.17 -22.33 0.71
CA ASP A 22 -14.85 -21.18 0.13
C ASP A 22 -15.96 -21.66 -0.80
N VAL A 23 -17.16 -21.08 -0.66
CA VAL A 23 -18.35 -21.48 -1.42
C VAL A 23 -18.27 -21.19 -2.91
N SER A 24 -17.40 -20.23 -3.29
CA SER A 24 -17.23 -19.81 -4.69
C SER A 24 -16.10 -20.57 -5.41
N GLN A 25 -15.30 -21.34 -4.66
CA GLN A 25 -14.13 -22.05 -5.19
C GLN A 25 -14.15 -23.52 -4.81
N THR A 26 -14.25 -24.39 -5.82
CA THR A 26 -14.25 -25.85 -5.60
C THR A 26 -12.86 -26.46 -5.56
N ILE A 27 -11.90 -25.89 -6.30
CA ILE A 27 -10.54 -26.43 -6.47
C ILE A 27 -9.54 -25.71 -5.55
N TYR A 28 -9.49 -24.37 -5.62
CA TYR A 28 -8.54 -23.56 -4.84
C TYR A 28 -9.23 -22.82 -3.71
N GLY A 29 -8.46 -22.48 -2.67
CA GLY A 29 -8.90 -21.52 -1.67
C GLY A 29 -8.80 -20.08 -2.19
N LEU A 30 -9.55 -19.16 -1.57
CA LEU A 30 -9.44 -17.73 -1.83
C LEU A 30 -8.57 -17.07 -0.77
N PRO A 31 -7.62 -16.22 -1.15
CA PRO A 31 -6.87 -15.43 -0.20
C PRO A 31 -7.77 -14.46 0.57
N GLY A 32 -7.67 -14.47 1.91
CA GLY A 32 -8.52 -13.63 2.75
C GLY A 32 -8.38 -12.12 2.51
N TYR A 33 -7.23 -11.68 1.98
CA TYR A 33 -6.97 -10.27 1.69
C TYR A 33 -7.68 -9.72 0.44
N LEU A 34 -8.35 -10.56 -0.36
CA LEU A 34 -9.02 -10.11 -1.59
C LEU A 34 -10.05 -9.02 -1.33
N GLY A 35 -10.70 -9.02 -0.16
CA GLY A 35 -11.63 -7.96 0.23
C GLY A 35 -10.99 -6.57 0.35
N ALA A 36 -9.67 -6.49 0.58
CA ALA A 36 -8.95 -5.23 0.72
C ALA A 36 -8.12 -4.85 -0.51
N ILE A 37 -8.24 -5.56 -1.64
CA ILE A 37 -7.39 -5.31 -2.81
C ILE A 37 -7.53 -3.86 -3.32
N GLN A 38 -8.73 -3.29 -3.27
CA GLN A 38 -8.96 -1.90 -3.67
C GLN A 38 -8.29 -0.92 -2.70
N SER A 39 -8.32 -1.20 -1.40
CA SER A 39 -7.63 -0.39 -0.39
C SER A 39 -6.12 -0.50 -0.52
N MET A 40 -5.59 -1.67 -0.92
CA MET A 40 -4.16 -1.85 -1.22
C MET A 40 -3.72 -0.99 -2.41
N LEU A 41 -4.47 -1.03 -3.52
CA LEU A 41 -4.20 -0.24 -4.71
C LEU A 41 -4.33 1.27 -4.42
N LEU A 42 -5.37 1.68 -3.69
CA LEU A 42 -5.54 3.06 -3.26
C LEU A 42 -4.38 3.55 -2.39
N ASN A 43 -3.88 2.71 -1.48
CA ASN A 43 -2.72 3.04 -0.63
C ASN A 43 -1.45 3.22 -1.47
N GLU A 44 -1.25 2.38 -2.49
CA GLU A 44 -0.16 2.50 -3.45
C GLU A 44 -0.27 3.81 -4.24
N ASP A 45 -1.43 4.07 -4.84
CA ASP A 45 -1.68 5.30 -5.63
C ASP A 45 -1.46 6.57 -4.81
N ALA A 46 -1.94 6.60 -3.57
CA ALA A 46 -1.69 7.71 -2.64
C ALA A 46 -0.18 7.90 -2.35
N THR A 47 0.57 6.80 -2.26
CA THR A 47 2.03 6.84 -2.07
C THR A 47 2.74 7.35 -3.32
N LEU A 48 2.35 6.87 -4.51
CA LEU A 48 2.89 7.29 -5.79
C LEU A 48 2.57 8.76 -6.08
N PHE A 49 1.33 9.19 -5.80
CA PHE A 49 0.93 10.58 -5.92
C PHE A 49 1.79 11.47 -5.01
N ARG A 50 1.92 11.13 -3.72
CA ARG A 50 2.74 11.88 -2.76
C ARG A 50 4.20 11.95 -3.22
N ARG A 51 4.76 10.86 -3.70
CA ARG A 51 6.13 10.81 -4.23
C ARG A 51 6.31 11.75 -5.43
N ARG A 52 5.35 11.73 -6.38
CA ARG A 52 5.37 12.61 -7.56
C ARG A 52 5.19 14.07 -7.16
N TYR A 53 4.29 14.36 -6.24
CA TYR A 53 4.04 15.69 -5.71
C TYR A 53 5.32 16.31 -5.14
N TYR A 54 6.00 15.61 -4.25
CA TYR A 54 7.25 16.10 -3.68
C TYR A 54 8.40 16.16 -4.71
N LYS A 55 8.46 15.21 -5.62
CA LYS A 55 9.45 15.23 -6.71
C LYS A 55 9.26 16.43 -7.65
N ASN A 56 8.04 16.92 -7.80
CA ASN A 56 7.71 18.10 -8.59
C ASN A 56 7.81 19.42 -7.80
N GLY A 57 8.36 19.43 -6.59
CA GLY A 57 8.51 20.64 -5.78
C GLY A 57 7.29 21.01 -4.96
N ALA A 58 6.51 20.02 -4.52
CA ALA A 58 5.31 20.16 -3.70
C ALA A 58 4.18 20.99 -4.36
N HIS A 59 3.99 20.80 -5.67
CA HIS A 59 2.84 21.34 -6.40
C HIS A 59 2.33 20.33 -7.43
N VAL A 60 1.03 20.38 -7.71
CA VAL A 60 0.38 19.50 -8.70
C VAL A 60 0.72 19.95 -10.12
N GLY A 61 0.86 21.23 -10.31
CA GLY A 61 1.20 21.88 -11.56
C GLY A 61 0.81 23.34 -11.52
N TYR A 62 1.14 24.05 -12.56
CA TYR A 62 0.68 25.44 -12.77
C TYR A 62 0.44 25.71 -14.23
N ILE A 63 -0.46 26.63 -14.49
CA ILE A 63 -0.70 27.20 -15.80
C ILE A 63 0.15 28.46 -15.90
N PHE A 64 1.06 28.46 -16.86
CA PHE A 64 1.76 29.65 -17.23
C PHE A 64 0.89 30.41 -18.25
N TYR A 65 0.39 31.57 -17.87
CA TYR A 65 -0.40 32.43 -18.75
C TYR A 65 0.42 33.66 -19.14
N SER A 66 0.52 33.94 -20.44
CA SER A 66 1.12 35.16 -20.94
C SER A 66 0.15 35.85 -21.90
N SER A 67 -0.12 37.11 -21.63
CA SER A 67 -0.95 37.99 -22.47
C SER A 67 -0.15 38.78 -23.50
N SER A 68 1.18 38.62 -23.54
CA SER A 68 2.03 39.33 -24.47
C SER A 68 1.88 38.79 -25.90
N ALA A 69 1.34 39.59 -26.78
CA ALA A 69 1.13 39.26 -28.19
C ALA A 69 2.45 39.16 -29.01
N GLN A 70 3.60 39.46 -28.43
CA GLN A 70 4.90 39.56 -29.12
C GLN A 70 5.96 38.64 -28.53
N LEU A 71 5.58 37.58 -27.85
CA LEU A 71 6.53 36.57 -27.40
C LEU A 71 7.06 35.78 -28.59
N GLU A 72 8.32 36.02 -28.94
CA GLU A 72 9.01 35.21 -29.95
C GLU A 72 9.17 33.76 -29.48
N GLN A 73 9.21 32.83 -30.44
CA GLN A 73 9.32 31.40 -30.15
C GLN A 73 10.52 31.08 -29.28
N ALA A 74 11.65 31.73 -29.49
CA ALA A 74 12.85 31.55 -28.68
C ALA A 74 12.64 31.96 -27.19
N GLN A 75 11.83 32.98 -26.93
CA GLN A 75 11.48 33.42 -25.58
C GLN A 75 10.52 32.44 -24.90
N GLN A 76 9.54 31.91 -25.66
CA GLN A 76 8.64 30.86 -25.19
C GLN A 76 9.40 29.60 -24.76
N ASP A 77 10.36 29.18 -25.58
CA ASP A 77 11.19 28.01 -25.32
C ASP A 77 12.13 28.23 -24.10
N ALA A 78 12.68 29.42 -23.96
CA ALA A 78 13.50 29.81 -22.81
C ALA A 78 12.69 29.76 -21.50
N ILE A 79 11.47 30.27 -21.49
CA ILE A 79 10.56 30.24 -20.35
C ILE A 79 10.18 28.78 -20.02
N LYS A 80 9.81 28.00 -21.01
CA LYS A 80 9.46 26.58 -20.85
C LYS A 80 10.61 25.78 -20.24
N ASN A 81 11.83 25.99 -20.76
CA ASN A 81 13.03 25.34 -20.24
C ASN A 81 13.36 25.78 -18.79
N ALA A 82 13.22 27.07 -18.49
CA ALA A 82 13.42 27.59 -17.12
C ALA A 82 12.43 26.96 -16.14
N ILE A 83 11.16 26.82 -16.51
CA ILE A 83 10.11 26.17 -15.72
C ILE A 83 10.43 24.66 -15.52
N GLN A 84 10.85 23.98 -16.58
CA GLN A 84 11.20 22.55 -16.49
C GLN A 84 12.42 22.32 -15.61
N ASN A 85 13.42 23.16 -15.71
CA ASN A 85 14.67 23.06 -14.93
C ASN A 85 14.52 23.47 -13.47
N ALA A 86 13.46 24.20 -13.12
CA ALA A 86 13.13 24.56 -11.74
C ALA A 86 12.44 23.43 -10.97
N ARG A 87 12.03 22.34 -11.64
CA ARG A 87 11.33 21.21 -11.03
C ARG A 87 12.29 20.15 -10.49
N GLY A 88 11.90 19.48 -9.42
CA GLY A 88 12.57 18.28 -8.89
C GLY A 88 13.22 18.45 -7.53
N VAL A 89 13.51 17.33 -6.89
CA VAL A 89 14.19 17.27 -5.60
C VAL A 89 15.60 17.84 -5.75
N GLY A 90 15.93 18.86 -4.97
CA GLY A 90 17.22 19.56 -5.01
C GLY A 90 17.28 20.76 -5.97
N ASN A 91 16.24 21.00 -6.76
CA ASN A 91 16.14 22.15 -7.66
C ASN A 91 15.23 23.25 -7.09
N PHE A 92 15.35 23.56 -5.82
CA PHE A 92 14.68 24.73 -5.19
C PHE A 92 15.37 26.03 -5.67
N ARG A 93 15.31 26.29 -6.97
CA ARG A 93 15.88 27.50 -7.54
C ARG A 93 14.77 28.53 -7.75
N ASN A 94 15.03 29.75 -7.31
CA ASN A 94 14.18 30.88 -7.64
C ASN A 94 14.24 31.07 -9.17
N MET A 95 13.07 31.14 -9.80
CA MET A 95 12.99 31.42 -11.22
C MET A 95 13.11 32.94 -11.40
N PHE A 96 14.13 33.37 -12.11
CA PHE A 96 14.25 34.75 -12.57
C PHE A 96 13.73 34.84 -13.99
N LEU A 97 12.69 35.67 -14.19
CA LEU A 97 12.13 35.94 -15.51
C LEU A 97 12.22 37.44 -15.77
N HIS A 98 12.97 37.82 -16.79
CA HIS A 98 13.06 39.20 -17.26
C HIS A 98 12.33 39.33 -18.61
N ILE A 99 11.32 40.16 -18.67
CA ILE A 99 10.59 40.49 -19.91
C ILE A 99 10.81 41.97 -20.17
N PRO A 100 11.61 42.32 -21.20
CA PRO A 100 11.83 43.70 -21.58
C PRO A 100 10.51 44.36 -21.97
N ASN A 101 10.19 45.52 -21.38
CA ASN A 101 8.94 46.28 -21.62
C ASN A 101 7.63 45.55 -21.23
N GLY A 102 7.73 44.50 -20.39
CA GLY A 102 6.56 43.79 -19.86
C GLY A 102 5.76 44.64 -18.86
N ARG A 103 4.44 44.48 -18.86
CA ARG A 103 3.56 45.04 -17.83
C ARG A 103 3.41 44.06 -16.68
N GLU A 104 3.08 44.56 -15.48
CA GLU A 104 2.97 43.78 -14.25
C GLU A 104 2.07 42.51 -14.36
N LYS A 105 1.12 42.47 -15.31
CA LYS A 105 0.19 41.37 -15.51
C LYS A 105 0.41 40.57 -16.78
N ASP A 106 1.49 40.83 -17.50
CA ASP A 106 1.74 40.16 -18.81
C ASP A 106 2.10 38.68 -18.62
N VAL A 107 2.55 38.29 -17.42
CA VAL A 107 2.85 36.89 -17.07
C VAL A 107 2.24 36.57 -15.71
N GLN A 108 1.43 35.53 -15.68
CA GLN A 108 0.85 35.03 -14.46
C GLN A 108 1.11 33.52 -14.33
N ILE A 109 1.48 33.08 -13.13
CA ILE A 109 1.56 31.67 -12.78
C ILE A 109 0.34 31.34 -11.93
N VAL A 110 -0.58 30.56 -12.50
CA VAL A 110 -1.78 30.13 -11.80
C VAL A 110 -1.57 28.69 -11.33
N PRO A 111 -1.50 28.42 -10.02
CA PRO A 111 -1.39 27.04 -9.53
C PRO A 111 -2.65 26.26 -9.95
N VAL A 112 -2.45 25.06 -10.46
CA VAL A 112 -3.54 24.13 -10.77
C VAL A 112 -3.87 23.36 -9.49
N GLY A 113 -4.95 23.76 -8.85
CA GLY A 113 -5.45 23.12 -7.63
C GLY A 113 -4.62 23.49 -6.39
N ASP A 114 -5.22 24.23 -5.52
CA ASP A 114 -4.77 24.34 -4.14
C ASP A 114 -5.37 23.15 -3.41
N PHE A 115 -4.59 22.09 -3.35
CA PHE A 115 -5.02 20.94 -2.60
C PHE A 115 -4.68 21.19 -1.12
N SER A 116 -5.68 21.27 -0.29
CA SER A 116 -5.61 20.94 1.14
C SER A 116 -5.25 19.44 1.33
N THR A 117 -4.46 18.92 0.39
CA THR A 117 -4.21 17.50 0.09
C THR A 117 -3.38 16.79 1.12
N LYS A 118 -2.69 17.51 1.98
CA LYS A 118 -1.84 16.88 2.98
C LYS A 118 -2.69 16.07 3.95
N ASP A 119 -3.75 16.68 4.44
CA ASP A 119 -4.65 16.05 5.42
C ASP A 119 -5.50 14.94 4.76
N GLU A 120 -5.91 15.13 3.51
CA GLU A 120 -6.68 14.13 2.77
C GLU A 120 -5.84 12.90 2.41
N LEU A 121 -4.60 13.08 1.94
CA LEU A 121 -3.69 11.96 1.66
C LEU A 121 -3.33 11.19 2.92
N GLU A 122 -3.15 11.87 4.04
CA GLU A 122 -2.90 11.22 5.33
C GLU A 122 -4.12 10.41 5.77
N ARG A 123 -5.33 10.96 5.61
CA ARG A 123 -6.58 10.27 5.91
C ARG A 123 -6.77 9.04 5.03
N ILE A 124 -6.56 9.15 3.72
CA ILE A 124 -6.64 8.02 2.78
C ILE A 124 -5.66 6.92 3.20
N LYS A 125 -4.42 7.27 3.49
CA LYS A 125 -3.40 6.29 3.92
C LYS A 125 -3.76 5.64 5.26
N SER A 126 -4.34 6.36 6.17
CA SER A 126 -4.76 5.81 7.47
C SER A 126 -5.92 4.84 7.30
N ILE A 127 -6.97 5.21 6.55
CA ILE A 127 -8.13 4.35 6.30
C ILE A 127 -7.71 3.11 5.53
N SER A 128 -6.98 3.26 4.43
CA SER A 128 -6.56 2.10 3.63
C SER A 128 -5.62 1.16 4.38
N ARG A 129 -4.76 1.69 5.26
CA ARG A 129 -3.97 0.86 6.17
C ARG A 129 -4.86 0.03 7.10
N ASP A 130 -5.87 0.67 7.69
CA ASP A 130 -6.75 0.01 8.64
C ASP A 130 -7.60 -1.07 7.94
N ASP A 131 -8.08 -0.82 6.72
CA ASP A 131 -8.76 -1.81 5.88
C ASP A 131 -7.85 -3.01 5.55
N ILE A 132 -6.60 -2.76 5.20
CA ILE A 132 -5.63 -3.82 4.89
C ILE A 132 -5.36 -4.70 6.11
N ILE A 133 -5.15 -4.09 7.27
CA ILE A 133 -4.92 -4.81 8.53
C ILE A 133 -6.16 -5.63 8.91
N ALA A 134 -7.36 -5.05 8.76
CA ALA A 134 -8.61 -5.75 9.02
C ALA A 134 -8.81 -6.95 8.08
N ALA A 135 -8.45 -6.83 6.81
CA ALA A 135 -8.51 -7.94 5.86
C ALA A 135 -7.55 -9.08 6.20
N HIS A 136 -6.41 -8.77 6.80
CA HIS A 136 -5.47 -9.76 7.33
C HIS A 136 -5.84 -10.25 8.74
N ARG A 137 -6.94 -9.71 9.32
CA ARG A 137 -7.44 -10.03 10.67
C ARG A 137 -6.41 -9.87 11.78
N ILE A 138 -5.40 -9.03 11.55
CA ILE A 138 -4.34 -8.76 12.53
C ILE A 138 -4.78 -7.61 13.42
N PRO A 139 -4.80 -7.77 14.75
CA PRO A 139 -5.02 -6.65 15.64
C PRO A 139 -3.97 -5.55 15.44
N PRO A 140 -4.35 -4.26 15.32
CA PRO A 140 -3.40 -3.17 15.08
C PRO A 140 -2.25 -3.12 16.08
N ALA A 141 -2.50 -3.45 17.34
CA ALA A 141 -1.48 -3.51 18.38
C ALA A 141 -0.37 -4.53 18.09
N MET A 142 -0.70 -5.68 17.50
CA MET A 142 0.28 -6.69 17.09
C MET A 142 1.11 -6.25 15.87
N ALA A 143 0.55 -5.36 15.05
CA ALA A 143 1.28 -4.70 13.95
C ALA A 143 2.07 -3.46 14.41
N SER A 144 2.20 -3.24 15.73
CA SER A 144 2.84 -2.06 16.33
C SER A 144 2.19 -0.74 15.92
N ILE A 145 0.88 -0.75 15.66
CA ILE A 145 0.10 0.43 15.27
C ILE A 145 -0.82 0.80 16.42
N ILE A 146 -0.72 2.05 16.87
CA ILE A 146 -1.65 2.61 17.85
C ILE A 146 -2.85 3.17 17.09
N PRO A 147 -4.09 2.69 17.36
CA PRO A 147 -5.29 3.27 16.78
C PRO A 147 -5.45 4.74 17.14
N GLN A 148 -6.02 5.55 16.24
CA GLN A 148 -6.10 7.02 16.39
C GLN A 148 -6.80 7.51 17.66
N ASN A 149 -7.68 6.69 18.26
CA ASN A 149 -8.46 7.06 19.44
C ASN A 149 -8.00 6.34 20.72
N MET A 150 -6.80 5.76 20.71
CA MET A 150 -6.25 5.04 21.87
C MET A 150 -4.92 5.67 22.30
N THR A 151 -4.70 5.72 23.62
CA THR A 151 -3.47 6.23 24.22
C THR A 151 -2.34 5.19 24.30
N GLY A 152 -2.58 3.96 23.82
CA GLY A 152 -1.61 2.86 23.85
C GLY A 152 -2.12 1.62 23.15
N PHE A 153 -1.35 0.54 23.26
CA PHE A 153 -1.66 -0.74 22.61
C PHE A 153 -2.76 -1.56 23.32
N GLY A 154 -3.20 -1.14 24.50
CA GLY A 154 -4.09 -1.94 25.34
C GLY A 154 -3.38 -3.11 26.03
N ASP A 155 -4.15 -4.10 26.48
CA ASP A 155 -3.61 -5.34 27.08
C ASP A 155 -3.20 -6.31 25.97
N ILE A 156 -1.93 -6.29 25.62
CA ILE A 156 -1.37 -7.09 24.51
C ILE A 156 -1.56 -8.59 24.79
N THR A 157 -1.47 -9.02 26.02
CA THR A 157 -1.62 -10.44 26.40
C THR A 157 -3.03 -10.96 26.08
N LYS A 158 -4.06 -10.14 26.37
CA LYS A 158 -5.44 -10.51 26.02
C LYS A 158 -5.69 -10.48 24.51
N ILE A 159 -5.10 -9.51 23.83
CA ILE A 159 -5.19 -9.40 22.37
C ILE A 159 -4.55 -10.63 21.72
N ASP A 160 -3.36 -11.02 22.17
CA ASP A 160 -2.65 -12.21 21.69
C ASP A 160 -3.47 -13.48 21.91
N ALA A 161 -4.02 -13.68 23.10
CA ALA A 161 -4.85 -14.85 23.40
C ALA A 161 -6.11 -14.94 22.51
N VAL A 162 -6.74 -13.81 22.22
CA VAL A 162 -7.90 -13.75 21.32
C VAL A 162 -7.50 -14.03 19.88
N TYR A 163 -6.40 -13.41 19.43
CA TYR A 163 -5.87 -13.63 18.08
C TYR A 163 -5.45 -15.09 17.88
N PHE A 164 -4.74 -15.66 18.83
CA PHE A 164 -4.33 -17.05 18.80
C PHE A 164 -5.53 -17.98 18.63
N ARG A 165 -6.56 -17.80 19.47
CA ARG A 165 -7.77 -18.64 19.43
C ARG A 165 -8.56 -18.49 18.14
N ASN A 166 -8.69 -17.27 17.62
CA ASN A 166 -9.60 -16.98 16.51
C ASN A 166 -8.94 -17.15 15.14
N GLU A 167 -7.62 -16.92 15.04
CA GLU A 167 -6.92 -16.92 13.75
C GLU A 167 -5.87 -18.03 13.65
N VAL A 168 -5.10 -18.26 14.72
CA VAL A 168 -4.02 -19.25 14.68
C VAL A 168 -4.54 -20.67 14.81
N MET A 169 -5.45 -20.91 15.78
CA MET A 169 -6.02 -22.24 16.01
C MET A 169 -6.73 -22.81 14.78
N PRO A 170 -7.61 -22.09 14.07
CA PRO A 170 -8.24 -22.62 12.86
C PRO A 170 -7.22 -22.99 11.75
N ILE A 171 -6.14 -22.23 11.61
CA ILE A 171 -5.07 -22.56 10.66
C ILE A 171 -4.34 -23.86 11.08
N ARG A 172 -4.07 -24.01 12.38
CA ARG A 172 -3.49 -25.25 12.93
C ARG A 172 -4.37 -26.46 12.67
N GLU A 173 -5.67 -26.31 12.86
CA GLU A 173 -6.64 -27.39 12.58
C GLU A 173 -6.61 -27.83 11.12
N VAL A 174 -6.65 -26.89 10.17
CA VAL A 174 -6.50 -27.20 8.74
C VAL A 174 -5.16 -27.89 8.43
N LEU A 175 -4.08 -27.43 9.07
CA LEU A 175 -2.75 -28.08 8.87
C LEU A 175 -2.70 -29.48 9.47
N LEU A 176 -3.41 -29.76 10.55
CA LEU A 176 -3.46 -31.09 11.18
C LEU A 176 -4.25 -32.11 10.34
N GLU A 177 -5.11 -31.68 9.41
CA GLU A 177 -5.79 -32.56 8.46
C GLU A 177 -4.78 -33.40 7.63
N ILE A 178 -3.53 -32.92 7.48
CA ILE A 178 -2.48 -33.67 6.80
C ILE A 178 -2.22 -35.05 7.47
N ASN A 179 -2.44 -35.14 8.77
CA ASN A 179 -2.22 -36.37 9.53
C ASN A 179 -3.15 -37.51 9.11
N GLU A 180 -4.31 -37.20 8.53
CA GLU A 180 -5.23 -38.22 7.99
C GLU A 180 -4.63 -38.98 6.79
N ALA A 181 -3.74 -38.34 6.05
CA ALA A 181 -3.09 -38.90 4.90
C ALA A 181 -1.67 -39.44 5.17
N LEU A 182 -1.11 -39.15 6.34
CA LEU A 182 0.26 -39.54 6.71
C LEU A 182 0.29 -40.74 7.64
N PRO A 183 1.32 -41.62 7.53
CA PRO A 183 1.55 -42.67 8.54
C PRO A 183 1.87 -42.02 9.92
N PRO A 184 1.51 -42.68 11.04
CA PRO A 184 1.67 -42.13 12.40
C PRO A 184 3.07 -41.63 12.75
N ALA A 185 4.10 -42.21 12.17
CA ALA A 185 5.49 -41.79 12.40
C ALA A 185 5.83 -40.42 11.78
N LEU A 186 5.00 -39.94 10.86
CA LEU A 186 5.16 -38.63 10.18
C LEU A 186 4.11 -37.61 10.58
N HIS A 187 3.27 -37.92 11.58
CA HIS A 187 2.27 -36.97 12.06
C HIS A 187 2.95 -35.70 12.59
N ILE A 188 2.41 -34.57 12.17
CA ILE A 188 2.79 -33.25 12.69
C ILE A 188 1.95 -32.89 13.91
N GLY A 189 2.51 -32.09 14.79
CA GLY A 189 1.82 -31.52 15.95
C GLY A 189 2.36 -30.12 16.26
N PHE A 190 1.64 -29.38 17.04
CA PHE A 190 2.05 -28.05 17.51
C PHE A 190 2.37 -28.13 19.01
N THR A 191 3.50 -27.57 19.41
CA THR A 191 3.84 -27.38 20.83
C THR A 191 3.34 -26.00 21.22
N ASP A 192 2.51 -25.94 22.27
CA ASP A 192 2.07 -24.67 22.85
C ASP A 192 3.16 -24.15 23.77
N THR A 193 3.87 -23.12 23.33
CA THR A 193 4.87 -22.41 24.17
C THR A 193 4.21 -21.51 25.22
N GLN A 194 2.88 -21.42 25.25
CA GLN A 194 2.10 -20.57 26.19
C GLN A 194 1.63 -21.31 27.45
N GLY A 195 2.05 -22.57 27.69
CA GLY A 195 1.48 -23.43 28.74
C GLY A 195 2.28 -23.58 30.02
N GLU A 196 3.46 -22.99 30.18
CA GLU A 196 4.31 -23.25 31.34
C GLU A 196 4.30 -22.17 32.45
N GLU A 197 3.51 -21.10 32.34
CA GLU A 197 3.47 -20.05 33.37
C GLU A 197 2.26 -20.09 34.32
N ASN A 198 1.43 -21.14 34.30
CA ASN A 198 0.34 -21.29 35.28
C ASN A 198 0.36 -22.69 35.91
N GLN A 199 1.37 -22.99 36.72
CA GLN A 199 1.31 -23.91 37.83
C GLN A 199 1.71 -23.22 39.13
#